data_f9e07033c1653f357a163c23ed41e6dd
#
_entry.id   f9e07033c1653f357a163c23ed41e6dd
#
_cell.length_a   1.000
_cell.length_b   1.000
_cell.length_c   1.000
_cell.angle_alpha   90.00
_cell.angle_beta   90.00
_cell.angle_gamma   90.00
#
_symmetry.space_group_name_H-M   'P 1'
#
loop_
_entity.id
_entity.type
_entity.pdbx_description
1 polymer ?
#
loop_
_entity_poly.entity_id
_entity_poly.type
_entity_poly.pdbx_seq_one_letter_code
_entity_poly.pdbx_strand_id
1 'polypeptide(L)'
;MPDDEPRPNRGDDHGPVFTGFGIGSAVLGVLAVVAIGLGVLIWTQHRSDVDELHYRTRVMQAAADWTSVLINMNKDGVEAGLNQLHEGTVGQLNADFDSTIEPYRKLVQTLQAKTTGQVDSVAVESIHHTQPGPNGAPPPQQQPELLGAASRTDTVMVVATSISQNAGADKPRTVRWNLRLDVSDVNGKLLISRLEPIR
;
A
#
# COMPACT_ATOMS: atom_id res chain seq x y z
N MET A 1 84.97 -0.31 54.36
CA MET A 1 83.76 0.36 54.76
C MET A 1 83.26 1.16 53.61
N PRO A 2 82.30 0.74 52.92
CA PRO A 2 81.42 1.62 52.15
C PRO A 2 79.98 1.50 52.64
N ASP A 3 79.36 2.64 52.70
CA ASP A 3 78.06 2.91 53.22
C ASP A 3 76.95 2.28 52.33
N ASP A 4 76.04 1.55 52.96
CA ASP A 4 74.79 1.11 52.37
C ASP A 4 73.78 2.27 52.43
N GLU A 5 73.52 2.92 51.27
CA GLU A 5 72.41 3.81 51.13
C GLU A 5 71.09 3.01 50.84
N PRO A 6 70.02 3.21 51.61
CA PRO A 6 68.76 2.56 51.34
C PRO A 6 68.12 3.25 50.15
N ARG A 7 67.76 2.44 49.09
CA ARG A 7 66.98 2.86 47.93
C ARG A 7 65.57 3.18 48.36
N PRO A 8 64.94 4.30 47.93
CA PRO A 8 63.57 4.58 48.23
C PRO A 8 62.67 3.58 47.46
N ASN A 9 61.84 2.89 48.20
CA ASN A 9 60.77 2.01 47.71
C ASN A 9 59.76 2.87 46.91
N ARG A 10 59.75 2.70 45.58
CA ARG A 10 58.77 3.32 44.72
C ARG A 10 57.44 2.56 44.87
N GLY A 11 56.65 3.01 45.83
CA GLY A 11 55.28 2.51 45.98
C GLY A 11 54.50 2.69 44.69
N ASP A 12 53.98 1.60 44.17
CA ASP A 12 53.01 1.61 43.09
C ASP A 12 51.68 2.15 43.66
N ASP A 13 51.53 3.50 43.55
CA ASP A 13 50.25 4.15 43.79
C ASP A 13 49.28 3.78 42.66
N HIS A 14 48.69 2.60 42.73
CA HIS A 14 47.46 2.33 42.02
C HIS A 14 46.33 3.06 42.76
N GLY A 15 46.19 4.36 42.49
CA GLY A 15 45.05 5.15 42.92
C GLY A 15 43.78 4.54 42.36
N PRO A 16 42.64 4.61 43.08
CA PRO A 16 41.38 4.00 42.65
C PRO A 16 40.95 4.60 41.30
N VAL A 17 40.85 3.72 40.31
CA VAL A 17 40.49 4.06 38.91
C VAL A 17 39.05 4.62 38.80
N PHE A 18 38.32 4.58 39.93
CA PHE A 18 36.95 5.10 40.05
C PHE A 18 36.94 6.41 40.84
N THR A 19 37.30 7.48 40.22
CA THR A 19 37.03 8.84 40.71
C THR A 19 35.57 9.18 40.41
N GLY A 20 34.86 9.92 41.32
CA GLY A 20 33.46 10.31 41.15
C GLY A 20 33.15 10.94 39.79
N PHE A 21 34.14 11.60 39.17
CA PHE A 21 34.05 12.10 37.79
C PHE A 21 34.02 10.97 36.73
N GLY A 22 34.73 9.86 36.95
CA GLY A 22 34.74 8.70 36.04
C GLY A 22 33.41 7.99 36.01
N ILE A 23 32.76 7.84 37.18
CA ILE A 23 31.42 7.24 37.30
C ILE A 23 30.37 8.16 36.64
N GLY A 24 30.42 9.46 36.86
CA GLY A 24 29.51 10.42 36.23
C GLY A 24 29.64 10.43 34.71
N SER A 25 30.87 10.36 34.18
CA SER A 25 31.11 10.27 32.73
C SER A 25 30.61 8.96 32.13
N ALA A 26 30.78 7.83 32.83
CA ALA A 26 30.25 6.52 32.37
C ALA A 26 28.74 6.49 32.32
N VAL A 27 28.05 7.03 33.34
CA VAL A 27 26.58 7.14 33.36
C VAL A 27 26.07 8.03 32.22
N LEU A 28 26.70 9.20 31.99
CA LEU A 28 26.37 10.08 30.88
C LEU A 28 26.60 9.42 29.52
N GLY A 29 27.68 8.65 29.37
CA GLY A 29 27.95 7.86 28.17
C GLY A 29 26.87 6.82 27.88
N VAL A 30 26.44 6.08 28.90
CA VAL A 30 25.34 5.08 28.78
C VAL A 30 24.03 5.76 28.41
N LEU A 31 23.69 6.87 29.07
CA LEU A 31 22.49 7.65 28.74
C LEU A 31 22.49 8.15 27.30
N ALA A 32 23.64 8.63 26.83
CA ALA A 32 23.80 9.09 25.42
C ALA A 32 23.59 7.93 24.44
N VAL A 33 24.16 6.76 24.68
CA VAL A 33 23.98 5.57 23.84
C VAL A 33 22.51 5.12 23.82
N VAL A 34 21.85 5.12 24.98
CA VAL A 34 20.40 4.78 25.07
C VAL A 34 19.57 5.80 24.32
N ALA A 35 19.85 7.10 24.47
CA ALA A 35 19.12 8.16 23.75
C ALA A 35 19.29 8.06 22.22
N ILE A 36 20.51 7.76 21.74
CA ILE A 36 20.77 7.53 20.31
C ILE A 36 20.03 6.29 19.84
N GLY A 37 20.08 5.19 20.60
CA GLY A 37 19.36 3.96 20.27
C GLY A 37 17.84 4.16 20.16
N LEU A 38 17.23 4.88 21.11
CA LEU A 38 15.81 5.25 21.07
C LEU A 38 15.50 6.18 19.89
N GLY A 39 16.37 7.16 19.62
CA GLY A 39 16.22 8.06 18.48
C GLY A 39 16.21 7.31 17.14
N VAL A 40 17.11 6.34 16.95
CA VAL A 40 17.14 5.49 15.75
C VAL A 40 15.89 4.61 15.67
N LEU A 41 15.42 4.02 16.76
CA LEU A 41 14.21 3.22 16.80
C LEU A 41 12.96 4.04 16.41
N ILE A 42 12.80 5.22 16.99
CA ILE A 42 11.69 6.13 16.67
C ILE A 42 11.75 6.56 15.21
N TRP A 43 12.94 6.87 14.71
CA TRP A 43 13.12 7.30 13.32
C TRP A 43 12.80 6.20 12.30
N THR A 44 13.20 4.94 12.58
CA THR A 44 12.88 3.80 11.71
C THR A 44 11.39 3.48 11.72
N GLN A 45 10.73 3.51 12.89
CA GLN A 45 9.28 3.32 12.98
C GLN A 45 8.52 4.43 12.23
N HIS A 46 8.92 5.68 12.42
CA HIS A 46 8.26 6.81 11.74
C HIS A 46 8.37 6.73 10.21
N ARG A 47 9.50 6.27 9.68
CA ARG A 47 9.65 6.05 8.23
C ARG A 47 8.71 4.96 7.72
N SER A 48 8.60 3.85 8.42
CA SER A 48 7.70 2.76 8.04
C SER A 48 6.24 3.20 8.02
N ASP A 49 5.81 4.03 8.97
CA ASP A 49 4.44 4.55 9.03
C ASP A 49 4.14 5.50 7.86
N VAL A 50 5.10 6.35 7.49
CA VAL A 50 4.96 7.27 6.35
C VAL A 50 4.90 6.50 5.03
N ASP A 51 5.75 5.51 4.84
CA ASP A 51 5.77 4.67 3.64
C ASP A 51 4.45 3.89 3.49
N GLU A 52 3.89 3.38 4.58
CA GLU A 52 2.59 2.71 4.58
C GLU A 52 1.44 3.66 4.21
N LEU A 53 1.43 4.89 4.74
CA LEU A 53 0.43 5.91 4.38
C LEU A 53 0.53 6.28 2.89
N HIS A 54 1.73 6.46 2.37
CA HIS A 54 1.94 6.72 0.94
C HIS A 54 1.48 5.54 0.08
N TYR A 55 1.77 4.31 0.52
CA TYR A 55 1.31 3.12 -0.18
C TYR A 55 -0.22 3.06 -0.24
N ARG A 56 -0.91 3.24 0.90
CA ARG A 56 -2.39 3.27 0.97
C ARG A 56 -2.99 4.32 0.06
N THR A 57 -2.39 5.51 0.03
CA THR A 57 -2.84 6.59 -0.86
C THR A 57 -2.72 6.17 -2.32
N ARG A 58 -1.62 5.53 -2.72
CA ARG A 58 -1.44 5.03 -4.09
C ARG A 58 -2.44 3.92 -4.44
N VAL A 59 -2.74 3.01 -3.50
CA VAL A 59 -3.74 1.95 -3.68
C VAL A 59 -5.13 2.54 -3.91
N MET A 60 -5.54 3.51 -3.07
CA MET A 60 -6.82 4.21 -3.26
C MET A 60 -6.87 4.98 -4.57
N GLN A 61 -5.78 5.63 -4.94
CA GLN A 61 -5.69 6.37 -6.20
C GLN A 61 -5.82 5.43 -7.41
N ALA A 62 -5.11 4.29 -7.42
CA ALA A 62 -5.21 3.30 -8.48
C ALA A 62 -6.64 2.77 -8.64
N ALA A 63 -7.34 2.48 -7.53
CA ALA A 63 -8.73 2.07 -7.55
C ALA A 63 -9.67 3.18 -8.09
N ALA A 64 -9.44 4.43 -7.67
CA ALA A 64 -10.21 5.59 -8.14
C ALA A 64 -10.02 5.83 -9.64
N ASP A 65 -8.78 5.83 -10.10
CA ASP A 65 -8.43 6.09 -11.51
C ASP A 65 -9.03 5.01 -12.41
N TRP A 66 -8.88 3.73 -12.04
CA TRP A 66 -9.47 2.63 -12.80
C TRP A 66 -11.00 2.72 -12.84
N THR A 67 -11.64 2.99 -11.68
CA THR A 67 -13.10 3.18 -11.60
C THR A 67 -13.56 4.38 -12.43
N SER A 68 -12.80 5.47 -12.41
CA SER A 68 -13.10 6.67 -13.20
C SER A 68 -13.18 6.36 -14.71
N VAL A 69 -12.27 5.54 -15.23
CA VAL A 69 -12.34 5.09 -16.62
C VAL A 69 -13.60 4.26 -16.86
N LEU A 70 -13.91 3.32 -15.97
CA LEU A 70 -15.08 2.44 -16.08
C LEU A 70 -16.39 3.22 -16.14
N ILE A 71 -16.59 4.22 -15.28
CA ILE A 71 -17.84 4.97 -15.16
C ILE A 71 -17.98 6.13 -16.14
N ASN A 72 -16.93 6.44 -16.90
CA ASN A 72 -16.92 7.48 -17.94
C ASN A 72 -16.88 6.92 -19.37
N MET A 73 -17.26 5.66 -19.53
CA MET A 73 -17.25 5.00 -20.83
C MET A 73 -18.26 5.63 -21.77
N ASN A 74 -17.84 6.00 -22.98
CA ASN A 74 -18.69 6.55 -24.02
C ASN A 74 -18.31 5.97 -25.39
N LYS A 75 -19.19 6.11 -26.38
CA LYS A 75 -19.01 5.53 -27.71
C LYS A 75 -17.74 5.98 -28.43
N ASP A 76 -17.32 7.25 -28.23
CA ASP A 76 -16.21 7.86 -28.96
C ASP A 76 -14.86 7.45 -28.37
N GLY A 77 -14.82 7.11 -27.06
CA GLY A 77 -13.63 6.72 -26.33
C GLY A 77 -13.60 5.24 -25.88
N VAL A 78 -14.58 4.42 -26.28
CA VAL A 78 -14.72 3.04 -25.81
C VAL A 78 -13.47 2.19 -26.02
N GLU A 79 -12.81 2.30 -27.18
CA GLU A 79 -11.60 1.53 -27.47
C GLU A 79 -10.45 1.89 -26.52
N ALA A 80 -10.18 3.20 -26.39
CA ALA A 80 -9.12 3.68 -25.51
C ALA A 80 -9.44 3.35 -24.04
N GLY A 81 -10.69 3.53 -23.62
CA GLY A 81 -11.12 3.20 -22.27
C GLY A 81 -11.00 1.70 -21.94
N LEU A 82 -11.43 0.82 -22.86
CA LEU A 82 -11.31 -0.61 -22.68
C LEU A 82 -9.85 -1.07 -22.62
N ASN A 83 -8.98 -0.54 -23.48
CA ASN A 83 -7.54 -0.83 -23.42
C ASN A 83 -6.93 -0.37 -22.10
N GLN A 84 -7.28 0.83 -21.63
CA GLN A 84 -6.79 1.36 -20.38
C GLN A 84 -7.26 0.52 -19.18
N LEU A 85 -8.53 0.08 -19.16
CA LEU A 85 -9.04 -0.83 -18.13
C LEU A 85 -8.28 -2.15 -18.16
N HIS A 86 -8.09 -2.74 -19.35
CA HIS A 86 -7.38 -4.01 -19.52
C HIS A 86 -5.92 -3.93 -19.05
N GLU A 87 -5.20 -2.89 -19.43
CA GLU A 87 -3.82 -2.64 -18.98
C GLU A 87 -3.73 -2.42 -17.45
N GLY A 88 -4.83 -1.99 -16.84
CA GLY A 88 -4.98 -1.80 -15.41
C GLY A 88 -5.41 -3.04 -14.63
N THR A 89 -5.59 -4.21 -15.30
CA THR A 89 -6.02 -5.46 -14.66
C THR A 89 -4.95 -6.53 -14.64
N VAL A 90 -5.13 -7.54 -13.77
CA VAL A 90 -4.23 -8.69 -13.64
C VAL A 90 -5.01 -9.92 -13.13
N GLY A 91 -4.46 -11.11 -13.37
CA GLY A 91 -5.02 -12.38 -12.89
C GLY A 91 -6.34 -12.73 -13.56
N GLN A 92 -7.27 -13.31 -12.78
CA GLN A 92 -8.56 -13.76 -13.29
C GLN A 92 -9.38 -12.63 -13.92
N LEU A 93 -9.37 -11.43 -13.33
CA LEU A 93 -10.08 -10.27 -13.87
C LEU A 93 -9.61 -9.91 -15.28
N ASN A 94 -8.31 -10.03 -15.54
CA ASN A 94 -7.73 -9.78 -16.87
C ASN A 94 -8.21 -10.81 -17.89
N ALA A 95 -8.27 -12.09 -17.51
CA ALA A 95 -8.77 -13.17 -18.38
C ALA A 95 -10.27 -13.03 -18.65
N ASP A 96 -11.07 -12.68 -17.63
CA ASP A 96 -12.51 -12.44 -17.77
C ASP A 96 -12.78 -11.21 -18.66
N PHE A 97 -11.91 -10.21 -18.58
CA PHE A 97 -11.98 -9.00 -19.40
C PHE A 97 -11.85 -9.34 -20.89
N ASP A 98 -10.90 -10.17 -21.27
CA ASP A 98 -10.69 -10.61 -22.66
C ASP A 98 -11.94 -11.26 -23.25
N SER A 99 -12.68 -12.04 -22.44
CA SER A 99 -13.89 -12.72 -22.87
C SER A 99 -15.10 -11.78 -23.00
N THR A 100 -15.12 -10.68 -22.25
CA THR A 100 -16.29 -9.78 -22.10
C THR A 100 -16.15 -8.51 -22.94
N ILE A 101 -14.97 -8.14 -23.38
CA ILE A 101 -14.66 -6.87 -24.04
C ILE A 101 -15.48 -6.65 -25.33
N GLU A 102 -15.57 -7.67 -26.18
CA GLU A 102 -16.25 -7.57 -27.46
C GLU A 102 -17.77 -7.37 -27.34
N PRO A 103 -18.49 -8.14 -26.54
CA PRO A 103 -19.92 -7.89 -26.30
C PRO A 103 -20.19 -6.51 -25.73
N TYR A 104 -19.35 -6.05 -24.78
CA TYR A 104 -19.51 -4.75 -24.14
C TYR A 104 -19.27 -3.59 -25.11
N ARG A 105 -18.22 -3.69 -25.93
CA ARG A 105 -17.90 -2.72 -26.99
C ARG A 105 -19.09 -2.53 -27.93
N LYS A 106 -19.65 -3.61 -28.45
CA LYS A 106 -20.82 -3.61 -29.32
C LYS A 106 -22.02 -2.95 -28.66
N LEU A 107 -22.25 -3.24 -27.37
CA LEU A 107 -23.34 -2.66 -26.61
C LEU A 107 -23.20 -1.14 -26.50
N VAL A 108 -22.02 -0.63 -26.11
CA VAL A 108 -21.73 0.81 -25.96
C VAL A 108 -21.90 1.53 -27.30
N GLN A 109 -21.43 0.95 -28.39
CA GLN A 109 -21.53 1.51 -29.72
C GLN A 109 -23.00 1.49 -30.22
N THR A 110 -23.74 0.39 -30.03
CA THR A 110 -25.13 0.25 -30.45
C THR A 110 -26.05 1.23 -29.73
N LEU A 111 -25.86 1.38 -28.41
CA LEU A 111 -26.64 2.30 -27.59
C LEU A 111 -26.20 3.76 -27.77
N GLN A 112 -25.10 4.01 -28.47
CA GLN A 112 -24.46 5.32 -28.55
C GLN A 112 -24.32 5.96 -27.15
N ALA A 113 -23.94 5.14 -26.20
CA ALA A 113 -23.90 5.52 -24.80
C ALA A 113 -22.95 6.71 -24.57
N LYS A 114 -23.43 7.69 -23.80
CA LYS A 114 -22.64 8.80 -23.28
C LYS A 114 -22.80 8.80 -21.77
N THR A 115 -21.74 8.43 -21.09
CA THR A 115 -21.74 8.34 -19.62
C THR A 115 -20.72 9.32 -19.06
N THR A 116 -21.14 10.07 -18.04
CA THR A 116 -20.27 10.95 -17.27
C THR A 116 -20.43 10.58 -15.80
N GLY A 117 -19.33 10.25 -15.15
CA GLY A 117 -19.32 9.81 -13.76
C GLY A 117 -18.24 10.48 -12.95
N GLN A 118 -18.42 10.43 -11.64
CA GLN A 118 -17.42 10.83 -10.66
C GLN A 118 -17.31 9.78 -9.56
N VAL A 119 -16.11 9.64 -9.02
CA VAL A 119 -15.86 8.85 -7.83
C VAL A 119 -16.18 9.73 -6.62
N ASP A 120 -17.14 9.27 -5.81
CA ASP A 120 -17.63 10.02 -4.65
C ASP A 120 -16.77 9.78 -3.41
N SER A 121 -16.35 8.51 -3.20
CA SER A 121 -15.48 8.13 -2.09
C SER A 121 -14.70 6.85 -2.36
N VAL A 122 -13.55 6.76 -1.72
CA VAL A 122 -12.67 5.58 -1.75
C VAL A 122 -12.20 5.30 -0.33
N ALA A 123 -12.23 4.05 0.09
CA ALA A 123 -11.76 3.62 1.40
C ALA A 123 -11.08 2.25 1.31
N VAL A 124 -9.99 2.09 2.03
CA VAL A 124 -9.36 0.77 2.20
C VAL A 124 -10.20 -0.03 3.18
N GLU A 125 -10.73 -1.19 2.74
CA GLU A 125 -11.55 -2.08 3.58
C GLU A 125 -10.68 -2.99 4.43
N SER A 126 -9.67 -3.62 3.80
CA SER A 126 -8.74 -4.46 4.52
C SER A 126 -7.35 -4.38 3.92
N ILE A 127 -6.37 -4.41 4.81
CA ILE A 127 -4.96 -4.44 4.45
C ILE A 127 -4.49 -5.86 4.69
N HIS A 128 -4.21 -6.58 3.63
CA HIS A 128 -3.67 -7.93 3.72
C HIS A 128 -2.15 -7.86 3.90
N HIS A 129 -1.72 -7.75 5.15
CA HIS A 129 -0.36 -8.15 5.50
C HIS A 129 -0.31 -9.68 5.50
N THR A 130 0.74 -10.26 4.94
CA THR A 130 1.03 -11.70 4.96
C THR A 130 1.38 -12.15 6.41
N GLN A 131 0.63 -11.69 7.41
CA GLN A 131 0.75 -12.19 8.77
C GLN A 131 -0.16 -13.39 8.93
N PRO A 132 0.35 -14.51 9.50
CA PRO A 132 -0.52 -15.59 9.94
C PRO A 132 -1.56 -15.02 10.89
N GLY A 133 -2.84 -15.31 10.64
CA GLY A 133 -3.91 -14.88 11.54
C GLY A 133 -3.68 -15.40 12.96
N PRO A 134 -4.24 -14.74 13.99
CA PRO A 134 -4.24 -15.28 15.34
C PRO A 134 -4.85 -16.69 15.27
N ASN A 135 -4.12 -17.68 15.79
CA ASN A 135 -4.41 -19.13 15.76
C ASN A 135 -4.02 -19.89 14.46
N GLY A 136 -3.08 -19.38 13.66
CA GLY A 136 -2.60 -20.13 12.50
C GLY A 136 -3.61 -20.32 11.38
N ALA A 137 -4.67 -19.51 11.36
CA ALA A 137 -5.63 -19.53 10.26
C ALA A 137 -4.91 -19.17 8.94
N PRO A 138 -5.15 -19.92 7.84
CA PRO A 138 -4.57 -19.61 6.56
C PRO A 138 -4.97 -18.17 6.16
N PRO A 139 -4.05 -17.38 5.58
CA PRO A 139 -4.38 -16.06 5.06
C PRO A 139 -5.56 -16.17 4.07
N PRO A 140 -6.41 -15.12 3.95
CA PRO A 140 -7.47 -15.09 2.96
C PRO A 140 -6.91 -15.50 1.60
N GLN A 141 -7.61 -16.37 0.89
CA GLN A 141 -7.11 -17.00 -0.33
C GLN A 141 -6.74 -15.93 -1.36
N GLN A 142 -5.46 -15.69 -1.51
CA GLN A 142 -4.93 -15.00 -2.68
C GLN A 142 -5.29 -15.84 -3.90
N GLN A 143 -5.70 -15.19 -4.99
CA GLN A 143 -5.97 -15.90 -6.23
C GLN A 143 -4.75 -16.75 -6.60
N PRO A 144 -4.90 -18.08 -6.86
CA PRO A 144 -3.78 -18.96 -7.14
C PRO A 144 -2.88 -18.46 -8.27
N GLU A 145 -3.45 -17.74 -9.21
CA GLU A 145 -2.77 -17.17 -10.38
C GLU A 145 -1.84 -16.00 -10.03
N LEU A 146 -2.06 -15.34 -8.88
CA LEU A 146 -1.22 -14.25 -8.39
C LEU A 146 -0.16 -14.73 -7.39
N LEU A 147 -0.18 -16.03 -7.02
CA LEU A 147 0.81 -16.60 -6.11
C LEU A 147 2.21 -16.50 -6.73
N GLY A 148 3.03 -15.63 -6.16
CA GLY A 148 4.40 -15.37 -6.60
C GLY A 148 4.58 -14.20 -7.57
N ALA A 149 3.51 -13.66 -8.17
CA ALA A 149 3.58 -12.49 -9.04
C ALA A 149 3.24 -11.20 -8.28
N ALA A 150 2.25 -11.23 -7.36
CA ALA A 150 1.88 -10.10 -6.54
C ALA A 150 2.62 -10.13 -5.20
N SER A 151 3.25 -9.01 -4.84
CA SER A 151 3.92 -8.82 -3.56
C SER A 151 2.94 -8.51 -2.43
N ARG A 152 1.82 -7.87 -2.76
CA ARG A 152 0.78 -7.43 -1.84
C ARG A 152 -0.55 -7.25 -2.57
N THR A 153 -1.68 -7.52 -1.87
CA THR A 153 -3.03 -7.27 -2.37
C THR A 153 -3.86 -6.64 -1.26
N ASP A 154 -4.50 -5.51 -1.54
CA ASP A 154 -5.34 -4.77 -0.60
C ASP A 154 -6.75 -4.60 -1.18
N THR A 155 -7.77 -4.69 -0.33
CA THR A 155 -9.16 -4.53 -0.73
C THR A 155 -9.62 -3.09 -0.50
N VAL A 156 -10.21 -2.50 -1.52
CA VAL A 156 -10.67 -1.11 -1.54
C VAL A 156 -12.14 -1.05 -1.90
N MET A 157 -12.91 -0.28 -1.15
CA MET A 157 -14.28 0.07 -1.48
C MET A 157 -14.32 1.39 -2.24
N VAL A 158 -15.02 1.42 -3.36
CA VAL A 158 -15.24 2.62 -4.16
C VAL A 158 -16.72 2.86 -4.32
N VAL A 159 -17.15 4.09 -4.00
CA VAL A 159 -18.50 4.57 -4.28
C VAL A 159 -18.40 5.63 -5.37
N ALA A 160 -19.21 5.45 -6.40
CA ALA A 160 -19.22 6.37 -7.53
C ALA A 160 -20.65 6.58 -8.04
N THR A 161 -20.85 7.69 -8.74
CA THR A 161 -22.12 8.03 -9.40
C THR A 161 -21.87 8.36 -10.85
N SER A 162 -22.68 7.82 -11.75
CA SER A 162 -22.64 8.18 -13.16
C SER A 162 -24.00 8.55 -13.69
N ILE A 163 -24.02 9.42 -14.69
CA ILE A 163 -25.22 9.80 -15.47
C ILE A 163 -24.99 9.27 -16.88
N SER A 164 -25.85 8.36 -17.30
CA SER A 164 -25.79 7.77 -18.64
C SER A 164 -26.97 8.25 -19.48
N GLN A 165 -26.67 8.64 -20.71
CA GLN A 165 -27.64 8.99 -21.72
C GLN A 165 -27.39 8.14 -22.97
N ASN A 166 -28.42 7.40 -23.38
CA ASN A 166 -28.38 6.59 -24.58
C ASN A 166 -29.16 7.28 -25.70
N ALA A 167 -28.82 7.00 -26.95
CA ALA A 167 -29.58 7.50 -28.11
C ALA A 167 -31.02 6.97 -28.03
N GLY A 168 -31.99 7.88 -28.17
CA GLY A 168 -33.43 7.56 -28.09
C GLY A 168 -34.00 7.45 -26.66
N ALA A 169 -33.20 7.72 -25.61
CA ALA A 169 -33.70 7.83 -24.25
C ALA A 169 -34.22 9.26 -23.97
N ASP A 170 -35.45 9.39 -23.47
CA ASP A 170 -36.08 10.68 -23.15
C ASP A 170 -35.41 11.41 -21.99
N LYS A 171 -34.75 10.66 -21.08
CA LYS A 171 -34.13 11.23 -19.89
C LYS A 171 -32.79 10.54 -19.56
N PRO A 172 -31.80 11.30 -19.05
CA PRO A 172 -30.59 10.71 -18.48
C PRO A 172 -30.91 9.79 -17.30
N ARG A 173 -30.12 8.74 -17.16
CA ARG A 173 -30.25 7.76 -16.08
C ARG A 173 -29.09 7.87 -15.12
N THR A 174 -29.36 8.09 -13.85
CA THR A 174 -28.33 8.08 -12.81
C THR A 174 -28.11 6.64 -12.32
N VAL A 175 -26.86 6.22 -12.26
CA VAL A 175 -26.42 4.93 -11.75
C VAL A 175 -25.47 5.16 -10.59
N ARG A 176 -25.74 4.52 -9.46
CA ARG A 176 -24.80 4.48 -8.32
C ARG A 176 -24.02 3.18 -8.36
N TRP A 177 -22.73 3.29 -8.18
CA TRP A 177 -21.78 2.19 -8.17
C TRP A 177 -21.24 2.00 -6.76
N ASN A 178 -21.36 0.81 -6.21
CA ASN A 178 -20.71 0.40 -4.98
C ASN A 178 -19.83 -0.79 -5.36
N LEU A 179 -18.52 -0.58 -5.38
CA LEU A 179 -17.57 -1.55 -5.90
C LEU A 179 -16.58 -1.94 -4.80
N ARG A 180 -16.27 -3.22 -4.72
CA ARG A 180 -15.13 -3.75 -3.97
C ARG A 180 -14.09 -4.17 -4.99
N LEU A 181 -12.88 -3.63 -4.85
CA LEU A 181 -11.76 -3.88 -5.74
C LEU A 181 -10.60 -4.47 -4.95
N ASP A 182 -10.02 -5.56 -5.44
CA ASP A 182 -8.71 -5.99 -4.95
C ASP A 182 -7.63 -5.36 -5.83
N VAL A 183 -6.73 -4.61 -5.18
CA VAL A 183 -5.59 -3.95 -5.80
C VAL A 183 -4.34 -4.72 -5.46
N SER A 184 -3.68 -5.26 -6.45
CA SER A 184 -2.47 -6.08 -6.31
C SER A 184 -1.24 -5.32 -6.79
N ASP A 185 -0.18 -5.34 -5.98
CA ASP A 185 1.13 -4.81 -6.37
C ASP A 185 1.91 -5.90 -7.12
N VAL A 186 2.10 -5.70 -8.40
CA VAL A 186 2.86 -6.58 -9.29
C VAL A 186 4.07 -5.83 -9.82
N ASN A 187 5.24 -6.16 -9.32
CA ASN A 187 6.50 -5.51 -9.70
C ASN A 187 6.50 -3.97 -9.50
N GLY A 188 5.84 -3.48 -8.44
CA GLY A 188 5.72 -2.06 -8.13
C GLY A 188 4.60 -1.33 -8.88
N LYS A 189 3.85 -2.03 -9.74
CA LYS A 189 2.66 -1.52 -10.44
C LYS A 189 1.40 -1.99 -9.72
N LEU A 190 0.51 -1.07 -9.38
CA LEU A 190 -0.78 -1.36 -8.75
C LEU A 190 -1.82 -1.67 -9.83
N LEU A 191 -2.35 -2.88 -9.80
CA LEU A 191 -3.30 -3.42 -10.80
C LEU A 191 -4.53 -3.98 -10.11
N ILE A 192 -5.68 -3.90 -10.76
CA ILE A 192 -6.92 -4.48 -10.24
C ILE A 192 -6.97 -5.96 -10.56
N SER A 193 -7.07 -6.79 -9.53
CA SER A 193 -7.12 -8.25 -9.66
C SER A 193 -8.51 -8.84 -9.48
N ARG A 194 -9.42 -8.09 -8.82
CA ARG A 194 -10.81 -8.50 -8.61
C ARG A 194 -11.73 -7.29 -8.62
N LEU A 195 -12.94 -7.50 -9.12
CA LEU A 195 -14.04 -6.55 -9.09
C LEU A 195 -15.31 -7.25 -8.59
N GLU A 196 -15.89 -6.75 -7.51
CA GLU A 196 -17.17 -7.23 -6.97
C GLU A 196 -18.13 -6.05 -6.79
N PRO A 197 -19.31 -6.06 -7.43
CA PRO A 197 -20.35 -5.09 -7.14
C PRO A 197 -21.02 -5.42 -5.79
N ILE A 198 -21.13 -4.41 -4.92
CA ILE A 198 -21.81 -4.52 -3.62
C ILE A 198 -23.27 -4.07 -3.83
N ARG A 199 -24.19 -4.93 -3.46
CA ARG A 199 -25.65 -4.67 -3.55
C ARG A 199 -26.18 -4.07 -2.28
#